data_4e2d261a4ab77b9c30d1d1fadfb404f0
#
_entry.id   4e2d261a4ab77b9c30d1d1fadfb404f0
#
_cell.length_a   1.000
_cell.length_b   1.000
_cell.length_c   1.000
_cell.angle_alpha   90.00
_cell.angle_beta   90.00
_cell.angle_gamma   90.00
#
_symmetry.space_group_name_H-M   'P 1'
#
loop_
_entity.id
_entity.type
_entity.pdbx_description
1 polymer ?
#
loop_
_entity_poly.entity_id
_entity_poly.type
_entity_poly.pdbx_seq_one_letter_code
_entity_poly.pdbx_strand_id
1 'polypeptide(L)'
;MRSDKELVSAINGGDPDAFEVLYLRHRDWTVNLAFRFTGDRELALDVLQETFLYLLKKFPGFTLRAKFTTFLYPVIRNLALNARKKNQRYELVDDKLEELTEPVEPDVEENLEDQLRMVMGNLPAQQQEVLLLRFVDDHSLNEIAEILEIPPGTVKSRLHNALRALAENPRTKTYFEKE
;
A
#
# COMPACT_ATOMS: atom_id res chain seq x y z
N MET A 1 4.70 8.46 24.47
CA MET A 1 4.92 8.76 23.02
C MET A 1 3.67 9.45 22.49
N ARG A 2 3.78 10.64 21.86
CA ARG A 2 2.60 11.36 21.34
C ARG A 2 1.88 10.51 20.29
N SER A 3 0.55 10.48 20.33
CA SER A 3 -0.28 9.88 19.27
C SER A 3 -0.28 10.74 18.00
N ASP A 4 -0.69 10.19 16.86
CA ASP A 4 -0.77 10.96 15.61
C ASP A 4 -1.74 12.14 15.71
N LYS A 5 -2.84 12.00 16.47
CA LYS A 5 -3.77 13.11 16.74
C LYS A 5 -3.12 14.24 17.53
N GLU A 6 -2.31 13.91 18.53
CA GLU A 6 -1.57 14.91 19.32
C GLU A 6 -0.50 15.60 18.47
N LEU A 7 0.21 14.84 17.59
CA LEU A 7 1.17 15.42 16.66
C LEU A 7 0.49 16.37 15.66
N VAL A 8 -0.63 15.98 15.07
CA VAL A 8 -1.41 16.86 14.17
C VAL A 8 -1.88 18.13 14.90
N SER A 9 -2.32 18.01 16.15
CA SER A 9 -2.69 19.19 16.95
C SER A 9 -1.50 20.10 17.22
N ALA A 10 -0.32 19.56 17.54
CA ALA A 10 0.90 20.31 17.77
C ALA A 10 1.38 21.03 16.50
N ILE A 11 1.33 20.36 15.33
CA ILE A 11 1.66 20.99 14.04
C ILE A 11 0.74 22.16 13.73
N ASN A 12 -0.57 22.02 13.99
CA ASN A 12 -1.51 23.13 13.86
C ASN A 12 -1.19 24.31 14.80
N GLY A 13 -0.58 24.02 15.95
CA GLY A 13 -0.08 25.01 16.91
C GLY A 13 1.28 25.62 16.54
N GLY A 14 1.89 25.20 15.44
CA GLY A 14 3.17 25.72 14.97
C GLY A 14 4.40 25.00 15.53
N ASP A 15 4.27 23.78 16.07
CA ASP A 15 5.38 22.94 16.52
C ASP A 15 6.05 22.23 15.32
N PRO A 16 7.24 22.68 14.85
CA PRO A 16 7.89 22.09 13.69
C PRO A 16 8.42 20.67 13.95
N ASP A 17 8.83 20.36 15.19
CA ASP A 17 9.38 19.07 15.56
C ASP A 17 8.30 17.97 15.49
N ALA A 18 7.03 18.36 15.73
CA ALA A 18 5.92 17.41 15.64
C ALA A 18 5.71 16.86 14.22
N PHE A 19 6.00 17.68 13.18
CA PHE A 19 5.93 17.20 11.80
C PHE A 19 7.04 16.20 11.47
N GLU A 20 8.26 16.46 11.94
CA GLU A 20 9.37 15.53 11.77
C GLU A 20 9.07 14.17 12.42
N VAL A 21 8.55 14.17 13.65
CA VAL A 21 8.14 12.94 14.35
C VAL A 21 7.08 12.16 13.56
N LEU A 22 6.08 12.87 13.02
CA LEU A 22 5.02 12.26 12.21
C LEU A 22 5.57 11.68 10.90
N TYR A 23 6.46 12.42 10.24
CA TYR A 23 7.16 11.97 9.04
C TYR A 23 7.98 10.71 9.30
N LEU A 24 8.88 10.72 10.29
CA LEU A 24 9.76 9.58 10.60
C LEU A 24 8.96 8.33 11.00
N ARG A 25 7.80 8.49 11.65
CA ARG A 25 6.93 7.38 12.04
C ARG A 25 6.30 6.68 10.84
N HIS A 26 5.93 7.43 9.82
CA HIS A 26 5.12 6.91 8.71
C HIS A 26 5.87 6.78 7.38
N ARG A 27 7.13 7.28 7.26
CA ARG A 27 7.87 7.29 6.01
C ARG A 27 8.07 5.88 5.42
N ASP A 28 8.50 4.91 6.25
CA ASP A 28 8.82 3.56 5.78
C ASP A 28 7.56 2.82 5.32
N TRP A 29 6.46 2.98 6.08
CA TRP A 29 5.15 2.47 5.67
C TRP A 29 4.68 3.12 4.36
N THR A 30 4.86 4.44 4.20
CA THR A 30 4.49 5.17 2.98
C THR A 30 5.29 4.67 1.77
N VAL A 31 6.61 4.51 1.90
CA VAL A 31 7.46 3.97 0.82
C VAL A 31 7.04 2.55 0.45
N ASN A 32 6.84 1.67 1.44
CA ASN A 32 6.42 0.29 1.19
C ASN A 32 5.06 0.21 0.51
N LEU A 33 4.10 1.06 0.92
CA LEU A 33 2.79 1.14 0.29
C LEU A 33 2.89 1.66 -1.15
N ALA A 34 3.65 2.73 -1.37
CA ALA A 34 3.89 3.30 -2.70
C ALA A 34 4.55 2.26 -3.62
N PHE A 35 5.57 1.54 -3.13
CA PHE A 35 6.26 0.49 -3.88
C PHE A 35 5.31 -0.64 -4.30
N ARG A 36 4.34 -1.03 -3.46
CA ARG A 36 3.32 -2.03 -3.82
C ARG A 36 2.53 -1.64 -5.08
N PHE A 37 2.33 -0.35 -5.33
CA PHE A 37 1.58 0.15 -6.49
C PHE A 37 2.46 0.50 -7.69
N THR A 38 3.67 1.02 -7.44
CA THR A 38 4.59 1.44 -8.52
C THR A 38 5.41 0.28 -9.07
N GLY A 39 5.81 -0.66 -8.22
CA GLY A 39 6.81 -1.68 -8.53
C GLY A 39 8.24 -1.13 -8.66
N ASP A 40 8.44 0.16 -8.44
CA ASP A 40 9.68 0.88 -8.61
C ASP A 40 10.02 1.68 -7.35
N ARG A 41 11.29 1.57 -6.89
CA ARG A 41 11.73 2.20 -5.63
C ARG A 41 11.94 3.71 -5.76
N GLU A 42 12.38 4.19 -6.91
CA GLU A 42 12.57 5.63 -7.14
C GLU A 42 11.22 6.31 -7.20
N LEU A 43 10.27 5.76 -7.96
CA LEU A 43 8.89 6.26 -7.98
C LEU A 43 8.24 6.23 -6.59
N ALA A 44 8.53 5.20 -5.78
CA ALA A 44 8.00 5.12 -4.43
C ALA A 44 8.55 6.24 -3.51
N LEU A 45 9.81 6.62 -3.69
CA LEU A 45 10.41 7.76 -2.97
C LEU A 45 9.83 9.10 -3.42
N ASP A 46 9.56 9.27 -4.71
CA ASP A 46 8.87 10.46 -5.22
C ASP A 46 7.46 10.57 -4.64
N VAL A 47 6.73 9.45 -4.59
CA VAL A 47 5.39 9.39 -3.97
C VAL A 47 5.45 9.72 -2.48
N LEU A 48 6.50 9.28 -1.75
CA LEU A 48 6.71 9.69 -0.36
C LEU A 48 6.80 11.21 -0.24
N GLN A 49 7.65 11.85 -1.06
CA GLN A 49 7.82 13.31 -1.04
C GLN A 49 6.51 14.02 -1.36
N GLU A 50 5.83 13.63 -2.43
CA GLU A 50 4.56 14.24 -2.83
C GLU A 50 3.47 14.07 -1.76
N THR A 51 3.42 12.91 -1.09
CA THR A 51 2.47 12.63 0.00
C THR A 51 2.66 13.60 1.17
N PHE A 52 3.90 13.80 1.61
CA PHE A 52 4.16 14.70 2.74
C PHE A 52 4.09 16.18 2.35
N LEU A 53 4.40 16.54 1.11
CA LEU A 53 4.11 17.88 0.57
C LEU A 53 2.60 18.16 0.50
N TYR A 54 1.80 17.17 0.08
CA TYR A 54 0.35 17.28 0.13
C TYR A 54 -0.16 17.47 1.56
N LEU A 55 0.39 16.72 2.52
CA LEU A 55 0.02 16.83 3.92
C LEU A 55 0.39 18.22 4.48
N LEU A 56 1.59 18.73 4.20
CA LEU A 56 2.02 20.07 4.63
C LEU A 56 1.07 21.18 4.18
N LYS A 57 0.55 21.08 2.96
CA LYS A 57 -0.43 22.05 2.42
C LYS A 57 -1.78 22.04 3.15
N LYS A 58 -2.05 21.01 3.96
CA LYS A 58 -3.27 20.92 4.78
C LYS A 58 -3.16 21.72 6.08
N PHE A 59 -1.95 22.03 6.52
CA PHE A 59 -1.72 22.82 7.73
C PHE A 59 -1.65 24.34 7.42
N PRO A 60 -2.07 25.22 8.36
CA PRO A 60 -2.79 24.88 9.58
C PRO A 60 -4.26 24.52 9.29
N GLY A 61 -4.90 23.83 10.25
CA GLY A 61 -6.34 23.53 10.20
C GLY A 61 -6.70 22.10 9.85
N PHE A 62 -5.70 21.24 9.60
CA PHE A 62 -5.95 19.83 9.37
C PHE A 62 -6.45 19.12 10.63
N THR A 63 -7.54 18.36 10.51
CA THR A 63 -8.10 17.56 11.60
C THR A 63 -8.11 16.09 11.26
N LEU A 64 -7.44 15.28 12.07
CA LEU A 64 -7.39 13.82 11.90
C LEU A 64 -8.63 13.17 12.52
N ARG A 65 -9.56 12.65 11.69
CA ARG A 65 -10.82 12.03 12.12
C ARG A 65 -10.73 10.51 12.26
N ALA A 66 -9.82 9.86 11.54
CA ALA A 66 -9.56 8.41 11.55
C ALA A 66 -8.10 8.14 11.91
N LYS A 67 -7.62 6.88 11.76
CA LYS A 67 -6.18 6.61 11.82
C LYS A 67 -5.44 7.39 10.74
N PHE A 68 -4.21 7.78 11.00
CA PHE A 68 -3.39 8.52 10.05
C PHE A 68 -3.14 7.72 8.76
N THR A 69 -2.92 6.41 8.90
CA THR A 69 -2.77 5.48 7.77
C THR A 69 -4.04 5.36 6.94
N THR A 70 -5.24 5.36 7.56
CA THR A 70 -6.54 5.38 6.86
C THR A 70 -6.69 6.64 6.02
N PHE A 71 -6.25 7.79 6.54
CA PHE A 71 -6.28 9.06 5.81
C PHE A 71 -5.26 9.09 4.65
N LEU A 72 -4.02 8.60 4.87
CA LEU A 72 -2.96 8.65 3.87
C LEU A 72 -3.10 7.60 2.76
N TYR A 73 -3.68 6.45 3.05
CA TYR A 73 -3.74 5.34 2.08
C TYR A 73 -4.29 5.76 0.70
N PRO A 74 -5.48 6.39 0.59
CA PRO A 74 -6.01 6.81 -0.71
C PRO A 74 -5.15 7.87 -1.39
N VAL A 75 -4.48 8.73 -0.63
CA VAL A 75 -3.54 9.75 -1.18
C VAL A 75 -2.35 9.05 -1.84
N ILE A 76 -1.68 8.16 -1.09
CA ILE A 76 -0.51 7.42 -1.57
C ILE A 76 -0.89 6.56 -2.79
N ARG A 77 -2.00 5.81 -2.71
CA ARG A 77 -2.49 4.98 -3.81
C ARG A 77 -2.70 5.80 -5.10
N ASN A 78 -3.36 6.93 -5.00
CA ASN A 78 -3.64 7.79 -6.16
C ASN A 78 -2.35 8.39 -6.75
N LEU A 79 -1.43 8.87 -5.91
CA LEU A 79 -0.14 9.39 -6.34
C LEU A 79 0.70 8.28 -7.02
N ALA A 80 0.78 7.10 -6.42
CA ALA A 80 1.53 5.97 -6.95
C ALA A 80 0.99 5.48 -8.31
N LEU A 81 -0.33 5.35 -8.44
CA LEU A 81 -0.95 4.96 -9.71
C LEU A 81 -0.72 6.02 -10.80
N ASN A 82 -0.72 7.30 -10.45
CA ASN A 82 -0.42 8.38 -11.39
C ASN A 82 1.05 8.40 -11.81
N ALA A 83 1.97 8.21 -10.84
CA ALA A 83 3.41 8.10 -11.11
C ALA A 83 3.70 6.94 -12.07
N ARG A 84 3.14 5.74 -11.79
CA ARG A 84 3.28 4.57 -12.66
C ARG A 84 2.76 4.82 -14.07
N LYS A 85 1.56 5.41 -14.23
CA LYS A 85 1.01 5.73 -15.55
C LYS A 85 1.88 6.72 -16.32
N LYS A 86 2.46 7.70 -15.62
CA LYS A 86 3.36 8.69 -16.20
C LYS A 86 4.65 8.00 -16.68
N ASN A 87 5.26 7.16 -15.86
CA ASN A 87 6.48 6.43 -16.20
C ASN A 87 6.27 5.51 -17.40
N GLN A 88 5.21 4.72 -17.43
CA GLN A 88 4.87 3.85 -18.57
C GLN A 88 4.70 4.63 -19.88
N ARG A 89 4.21 5.86 -19.84
CA ARG A 89 4.13 6.71 -21.06
C ARG A 89 5.50 7.15 -21.54
N TYR A 90 6.45 7.41 -20.64
CA TYR A 90 7.83 7.76 -21.00
C TYR A 90 8.57 6.54 -21.56
N GLU A 91 8.43 5.37 -20.96
CA GLU A 91 9.01 4.12 -21.44
C GLU A 91 8.52 3.78 -22.87
N LEU A 92 7.21 3.93 -23.15
CA LEU A 92 6.64 3.72 -24.50
C LEU A 92 7.16 4.72 -25.54
N VAL A 93 7.68 5.88 -25.14
CA VAL A 93 8.28 6.87 -26.05
C VAL A 93 9.77 6.57 -26.24
N ASP A 94 10.44 6.02 -25.23
CA ASP A 94 11.88 5.71 -25.24
C ASP A 94 12.17 4.29 -25.78
N ASP A 95 11.19 3.39 -25.73
CA ASP A 95 11.29 1.96 -26.07
C ASP A 95 11.38 1.67 -27.59
N LYS A 96 11.90 2.63 -28.37
CA LYS A 96 12.37 2.35 -29.73
C LYS A 96 13.80 1.85 -29.80
N LEU A 97 14.49 1.75 -28.67
CA LEU A 97 15.88 1.25 -28.58
C LEU A 97 16.15 0.62 -27.21
N GLU A 98 15.69 -0.60 -26.97
CA GLU A 98 16.53 -1.54 -26.20
C GLU A 98 15.85 -2.92 -26.11
N GLU A 99 16.71 -3.91 -26.30
CA GLU A 99 16.42 -5.33 -26.44
C GLU A 99 15.91 -5.96 -25.15
N LEU A 100 15.05 -6.93 -25.34
CA LEU A 100 14.55 -7.94 -24.40
C LEU A 100 15.65 -8.47 -23.46
N THR A 101 15.60 -8.11 -22.20
CA THR A 101 16.24 -8.91 -21.16
C THR A 101 15.32 -10.09 -20.85
N GLU A 102 15.82 -11.29 -21.14
CA GLU A 102 15.15 -12.54 -20.79
C GLU A 102 14.90 -12.61 -19.28
N PRO A 103 13.76 -13.16 -18.85
CA PRO A 103 13.52 -13.39 -17.43
C PRO A 103 14.55 -14.40 -16.93
N VAL A 104 15.39 -13.99 -16.00
CA VAL A 104 16.24 -14.90 -15.22
C VAL A 104 15.29 -15.72 -14.34
N GLU A 105 15.13 -16.99 -14.66
CA GLU A 105 14.49 -17.95 -13.76
C GLU A 105 15.37 -18.09 -12.51
N PRO A 106 14.91 -17.74 -11.32
CA PRO A 106 15.66 -18.03 -10.11
C PRO A 106 15.50 -19.51 -9.76
N ASP A 107 16.60 -20.23 -9.86
CA ASP A 107 16.75 -21.55 -9.27
C ASP A 107 16.94 -21.38 -7.75
N VAL A 108 15.83 -21.13 -7.05
CA VAL A 108 15.79 -20.97 -5.59
C VAL A 108 14.67 -21.83 -5.06
N GLU A 109 14.97 -22.65 -4.06
CA GLU A 109 13.94 -23.31 -3.25
C GLU A 109 12.86 -22.28 -2.91
N GLU A 110 11.69 -22.40 -3.55
CA GLU A 110 10.55 -21.49 -3.37
C GLU A 110 10.21 -21.44 -1.87
N ASN A 111 10.62 -20.37 -1.20
CA ASN A 111 10.24 -20.19 0.19
C ASN A 111 8.74 -19.86 0.27
N LEU A 112 8.17 -19.98 1.47
CA LEU A 112 6.74 -19.70 1.70
C LEU A 112 6.31 -18.31 1.21
N GLU A 113 7.20 -17.32 1.33
CA GLU A 113 6.89 -15.94 0.92
C GLU A 113 6.72 -15.82 -0.59
N ASP A 114 7.56 -16.50 -1.36
CA ASP A 114 7.49 -16.49 -2.83
C ASP A 114 6.25 -17.24 -3.33
N GLN A 115 5.93 -18.39 -2.72
CA GLN A 115 4.71 -19.12 -3.01
C GLN A 115 3.47 -18.28 -2.71
N LEU A 116 3.41 -17.62 -1.56
CA LEU A 116 2.31 -16.74 -1.18
C LEU A 116 2.21 -15.54 -2.14
N ARG A 117 3.34 -14.94 -2.51
CA ARG A 117 3.40 -13.83 -3.48
C ARG A 117 2.85 -14.24 -4.84
N MET A 118 3.23 -15.42 -5.35
CA MET A 118 2.73 -15.96 -6.63
C MET A 118 1.22 -16.23 -6.57
N VAL A 119 0.74 -16.85 -5.50
CA VAL A 119 -0.70 -17.15 -5.35
C VAL A 119 -1.51 -15.88 -5.18
N MET A 120 -1.01 -14.92 -4.39
CA MET A 120 -1.63 -13.59 -4.27
C MET A 120 -1.66 -12.85 -5.61
N GLY A 121 -0.60 -12.96 -6.43
CA GLY A 121 -0.54 -12.34 -7.76
C GLY A 121 -1.64 -12.83 -8.71
N ASN A 122 -2.17 -14.02 -8.52
CA ASN A 122 -3.26 -14.59 -9.32
C ASN A 122 -4.66 -14.18 -8.84
N LEU A 123 -4.78 -13.55 -7.66
CA LEU A 123 -6.06 -13.04 -7.17
C LEU A 123 -6.46 -11.76 -7.92
N PRO A 124 -7.77 -11.51 -8.09
CA PRO A 124 -8.24 -10.22 -8.56
C PRO A 124 -7.68 -9.06 -7.71
N ALA A 125 -7.25 -7.97 -8.33
CA ALA A 125 -6.60 -6.84 -7.64
C ALA A 125 -7.39 -6.32 -6.43
N GLN A 126 -8.73 -6.30 -6.51
CA GLN A 126 -9.60 -5.89 -5.41
C GLN A 126 -9.58 -6.84 -4.21
N GLN A 127 -9.29 -8.13 -4.43
CA GLN A 127 -9.15 -9.13 -3.36
C GLN A 127 -7.76 -9.04 -2.73
N GLN A 128 -6.72 -8.86 -3.54
CA GLN A 128 -5.36 -8.60 -3.06
C GLN A 128 -5.33 -7.37 -2.15
N GLU A 129 -5.94 -6.26 -2.59
CA GLU A 129 -5.95 -4.99 -1.86
C GLU A 129 -6.60 -5.15 -0.47
N VAL A 130 -7.72 -5.86 -0.37
CA VAL A 130 -8.40 -6.13 0.91
C VAL A 130 -7.55 -7.02 1.83
N LEU A 131 -6.86 -8.04 1.28
CA LEU A 131 -5.94 -8.88 2.06
C LEU A 131 -4.78 -8.07 2.63
N LEU A 132 -4.13 -7.25 1.79
CA LEU A 132 -3.00 -6.42 2.22
C LEU A 132 -3.42 -5.42 3.30
N LEU A 133 -4.53 -4.73 3.11
CA LEU A 133 -5.07 -3.80 4.11
C LEU A 133 -5.39 -4.50 5.43
N ARG A 134 -5.91 -5.74 5.38
CA ARG A 134 -6.30 -6.49 6.58
C ARG A 134 -5.11 -7.06 7.35
N PHE A 135 -4.17 -7.70 6.64
CA PHE A 135 -3.13 -8.53 7.27
C PHE A 135 -1.73 -7.90 7.28
N VAL A 136 -1.46 -6.97 6.37
CA VAL A 136 -0.17 -6.26 6.33
C VAL A 136 -0.28 -4.89 7.00
N ASP A 137 -1.36 -4.16 6.74
CA ASP A 137 -1.56 -2.81 7.27
C ASP A 137 -2.43 -2.77 8.53
N ASP A 138 -2.91 -3.94 9.01
CA ASP A 138 -3.71 -4.13 10.25
C ASP A 138 -4.94 -3.20 10.36
N HIS A 139 -5.64 -3.01 9.25
CA HIS A 139 -6.89 -2.26 9.25
C HIS A 139 -8.08 -3.14 9.62
N SER A 140 -9.02 -2.60 10.39
CA SER A 140 -10.32 -3.21 10.64
C SER A 140 -11.18 -3.21 9.36
N LEU A 141 -12.20 -4.08 9.28
CA LEU A 141 -13.09 -4.13 8.12
C LEU A 141 -13.82 -2.80 7.85
N ASN A 142 -14.11 -2.03 8.91
CA ASN A 142 -14.74 -0.73 8.77
C ASN A 142 -13.75 0.31 8.21
N GLU A 143 -12.51 0.33 8.68
CA GLU A 143 -11.45 1.18 8.14
C GLU A 143 -11.17 0.85 6.67
N ILE A 144 -11.14 -0.44 6.30
CA ILE A 144 -11.01 -0.87 4.90
C ILE A 144 -12.18 -0.38 4.05
N ALA A 145 -13.39 -0.42 4.57
CA ALA A 145 -14.57 0.10 3.88
C ALA A 145 -14.48 1.61 3.63
N GLU A 146 -13.99 2.37 4.61
CA GLU A 146 -13.71 3.81 4.47
C GLU A 146 -12.59 4.08 3.46
N ILE A 147 -11.48 3.35 3.55
CA ILE A 147 -10.30 3.50 2.66
C ILE A 147 -10.68 3.26 1.19
N LEU A 148 -11.46 2.21 0.93
CA LEU A 148 -11.81 1.78 -0.42
C LEU A 148 -13.12 2.39 -0.92
N GLU A 149 -13.82 3.15 -0.07
CA GLU A 149 -15.13 3.77 -0.36
C GLU A 149 -16.17 2.72 -0.82
N ILE A 150 -16.20 1.55 -0.14
CA ILE A 150 -17.12 0.45 -0.44
C ILE A 150 -17.88 0.01 0.83
N PRO A 151 -19.08 -0.61 0.69
CA PRO A 151 -19.80 -1.12 1.84
C PRO A 151 -19.00 -2.18 2.63
N PRO A 152 -19.12 -2.24 3.97
CA PRO A 152 -18.45 -3.25 4.79
C PRO A 152 -18.80 -4.70 4.39
N GLY A 153 -19.99 -4.94 3.88
CA GLY A 153 -20.40 -6.23 3.33
C GLY A 153 -19.58 -6.64 2.11
N THR A 154 -19.20 -5.67 1.26
CA THR A 154 -18.34 -5.90 0.10
C THR A 154 -16.91 -6.23 0.55
N VAL A 155 -16.39 -5.56 1.60
CA VAL A 155 -15.09 -5.90 2.19
C VAL A 155 -15.08 -7.34 2.67
N LYS A 156 -16.12 -7.74 3.45
CA LYS A 156 -16.25 -9.11 3.97
C LYS A 156 -16.28 -10.16 2.85
N SER A 157 -17.07 -9.92 1.79
CA SER A 157 -17.16 -10.87 0.68
C SER A 157 -15.86 -10.97 -0.13
N ARG A 158 -15.17 -9.84 -0.38
CA ARG A 158 -13.86 -9.85 -1.04
C ARG A 158 -12.81 -10.59 -0.21
N LEU A 159 -12.76 -10.33 1.11
CA LEU A 159 -11.85 -11.01 2.02
C LEU A 159 -12.12 -12.51 2.09
N HIS A 160 -13.40 -12.91 2.24
CA HIS A 160 -13.80 -14.31 2.25
C HIS A 160 -13.38 -15.04 0.96
N ASN A 161 -13.67 -14.45 -0.21
CA ASN A 161 -13.31 -15.05 -1.50
C ASN A 161 -11.80 -15.15 -1.68
N ALA A 162 -11.04 -14.14 -1.24
CA ALA A 162 -9.59 -14.15 -1.28
C ALA A 162 -9.00 -15.27 -0.40
N LEU A 163 -9.45 -15.38 0.85
CA LEU A 163 -9.00 -16.43 1.78
C LEU A 163 -9.36 -17.83 1.27
N ARG A 164 -10.57 -18.00 0.70
CA ARG A 164 -10.97 -19.27 0.10
C ARG A 164 -10.07 -19.63 -1.08
N ALA A 165 -9.77 -18.69 -1.97
CA ALA A 165 -8.88 -18.96 -3.11
C ALA A 165 -7.45 -19.33 -2.66
N LEU A 166 -6.94 -18.71 -1.58
CA LEU A 166 -5.66 -19.10 -0.98
C LEU A 166 -5.72 -20.51 -0.36
N ALA A 167 -6.80 -20.85 0.35
CA ALA A 167 -6.96 -22.16 1.00
C ALA A 167 -7.16 -23.30 -0.01
N GLU A 168 -7.80 -23.04 -1.15
CA GLU A 168 -8.02 -24.01 -2.22
C GLU A 168 -6.81 -24.18 -3.15
N ASN A 169 -5.83 -23.27 -3.12
CA ASN A 169 -4.67 -23.35 -3.99
C ASN A 169 -3.70 -24.45 -3.55
N PRO A 170 -3.29 -25.39 -4.44
CA PRO A 170 -2.39 -26.49 -4.07
C PRO A 170 -1.07 -26.07 -3.44
N ARG A 171 -0.53 -24.89 -3.79
CA ARG A 171 0.74 -24.37 -3.24
C ARG A 171 0.61 -23.86 -1.81
N THR A 172 -0.56 -23.37 -1.42
CA THR A 172 -0.80 -22.78 -0.11
C THR A 172 -1.69 -23.63 0.80
N LYS A 173 -2.40 -24.63 0.24
CA LYS A 173 -3.36 -25.48 0.94
C LYS A 173 -2.78 -26.14 2.21
N THR A 174 -1.55 -26.63 2.16
CA THR A 174 -0.87 -27.29 3.28
C THR A 174 -0.67 -26.39 4.51
N TYR A 175 -0.74 -25.08 4.33
CA TYR A 175 -0.61 -24.10 5.43
C TYR A 175 -1.94 -23.84 6.13
N PHE A 176 -3.07 -24.09 5.46
CA PHE A 176 -4.42 -23.92 6.00
C PHE A 176 -5.00 -25.24 6.57
N GLU A 177 -4.38 -26.38 6.28
CA GLU A 177 -4.81 -27.72 6.79
C GLU A 177 -4.17 -28.08 8.15
N LYS A 178 -3.34 -27.21 8.74
CA LYS A 178 -2.65 -27.45 10.02
C LYS A 178 -3.44 -26.91 11.22
N GLU A 179 -4.74 -27.17 11.33
CA GLU A 179 -5.49 -27.06 12.59
C GLU A 179 -6.15 -28.39 12.93
#